data_25976b4e67ea11c49762c887bcc67055
#
_entry.id   25976b4e67ea11c49762c887bcc67055
#
_cell.length_a   1.000
_cell.length_b   1.000
_cell.length_c   1.000
_cell.angle_alpha   90.00
_cell.angle_beta   90.00
_cell.angle_gamma   90.00
#
_symmetry.space_group_name_H-M   'P 1'
#
loop_
_entity.id
_entity.type
_entity.pdbx_description
1 polymer ?
#
loop_
_entity_poly.entity_id
_entity_poly.type
_entity_poly.pdbx_seq_one_letter_code
_entity_poly.pdbx_strand_id
1 'polypeptide(L)'
;MYGIINQGVSADRLDSLLGRQLDTIRANGITAAELEKAKNALRAGFIGNRETTLGKAEELHHYSTFHSSIDEINTDLDRLLAVTGDDVKRVASTYLAPGNLTLVIVRAGAAPASGGGR
;
A
#
# COMPACT_ATOMS: atom_id res chain seq x y z
N MET A 1 -0.07 4.80 -1.98
CA MET A 1 -1.51 4.61 -1.61
C MET A 1 -2.35 5.26 -2.68
N TYR A 2 -3.48 4.67 -3.09
CA TYR A 2 -4.40 5.26 -4.05
C TYR A 2 -5.85 5.07 -3.57
N GLY A 3 -6.76 5.91 -4.03
CA GLY A 3 -8.18 5.79 -3.75
C GLY A 3 -9.02 6.17 -4.96
N ILE A 4 -10.14 5.48 -5.13
CA ILE A 4 -11.13 5.76 -6.17
C ILE A 4 -12.33 6.42 -5.52
N ILE A 5 -12.76 7.54 -6.06
CA ILE A 5 -13.84 8.34 -5.50
C ILE A 5 -15.16 7.91 -6.14
N ASN A 6 -16.18 7.65 -5.32
CA ASN A 6 -17.53 7.41 -5.81
C ASN A 6 -18.17 8.72 -6.30
N GLN A 7 -19.17 8.57 -7.17
CA GLN A 7 -19.93 9.70 -7.70
C GLN A 7 -20.51 10.55 -6.55
N GLY A 8 -20.34 11.86 -6.61
CA GLY A 8 -20.81 12.81 -5.60
C GLY A 8 -19.86 13.04 -4.42
N VAL A 9 -18.71 12.36 -4.36
CA VAL A 9 -17.68 12.60 -3.35
C VAL A 9 -16.56 13.44 -3.94
N SER A 10 -16.06 14.44 -3.20
CA SER A 10 -14.92 15.26 -3.64
C SER A 10 -13.58 14.62 -3.31
N ALA A 11 -12.55 14.94 -4.10
CA ALA A 11 -11.17 14.52 -3.83
C ALA A 11 -10.68 15.03 -2.46
N ASP A 12 -11.03 16.26 -2.09
CA ASP A 12 -10.65 16.87 -0.82
C ASP A 12 -11.24 16.11 0.39
N ARG A 13 -12.44 15.54 0.22
CA ARG A 13 -13.05 14.67 1.23
C ARG A 13 -12.24 13.40 1.45
N LEU A 14 -11.82 12.75 0.36
CA LEU A 14 -10.98 11.55 0.44
C LEU A 14 -9.63 11.86 1.06
N ASP A 15 -8.98 12.95 0.63
CA ASP A 15 -7.71 13.41 1.18
C ASP A 15 -7.80 13.65 2.68
N SER A 16 -8.84 14.38 3.12
CA SER A 16 -9.08 14.62 4.55
C SER A 16 -9.31 13.34 5.36
N LEU A 17 -9.96 12.34 4.77
CA LEU A 17 -10.17 11.04 5.43
C LEU A 17 -8.86 10.27 5.57
N LEU A 18 -8.07 10.21 4.51
CA LEU A 18 -6.77 9.54 4.51
C LEU A 18 -5.80 10.23 5.49
N GLY A 19 -5.76 11.56 5.47
CA GLY A 19 -4.94 12.34 6.39
C GLY A 19 -5.25 12.02 7.85
N ARG A 20 -6.53 12.00 8.24
CA ARG A 20 -6.94 11.62 9.61
C ARG A 20 -6.54 10.22 10.00
N GLN A 21 -6.63 9.25 9.09
CA GLN A 21 -6.17 7.88 9.36
C GLN A 21 -4.67 7.83 9.62
N LEU A 22 -3.89 8.52 8.80
CA LEU A 22 -2.44 8.62 8.99
C LEU A 22 -2.09 9.33 10.30
N ASP A 23 -2.81 10.40 10.65
CA ASP A 23 -2.64 11.10 11.93
C ASP A 23 -2.91 10.18 13.12
N THR A 24 -3.95 9.34 13.03
CA THR A 24 -4.28 8.37 14.07
C THR A 24 -3.17 7.34 14.24
N ILE A 25 -2.64 6.81 13.14
CA ILE A 25 -1.53 5.83 13.20
C ILE A 25 -0.26 6.47 13.75
N ARG A 26 0.07 7.71 13.38
CA ARG A 26 1.23 8.43 13.91
C ARG A 26 1.10 8.70 15.42
N ALA A 27 -0.07 9.08 15.87
CA ALA A 27 -0.32 9.40 17.28
C ALA A 27 -0.39 8.14 18.15
N ASN A 28 -1.18 7.15 17.74
CA ASN A 28 -1.59 6.02 18.56
C ASN A 28 -0.93 4.69 18.15
N GLY A 29 -0.36 4.59 16.95
CA GLY A 29 0.05 3.32 16.35
C GLY A 29 -1.15 2.55 15.81
N ILE A 30 -0.99 1.23 15.74
CA ILE A 30 -2.02 0.27 15.33
C ILE A 30 -2.30 -0.70 16.48
N THR A 31 -3.49 -1.29 16.49
CA THR A 31 -3.85 -2.31 17.48
C THR A 31 -3.16 -3.65 17.16
N ALA A 32 -3.04 -4.51 18.17
CA ALA A 32 -2.51 -5.87 17.99
C ALA A 32 -3.34 -6.67 16.96
N ALA A 33 -4.67 -6.49 16.96
CA ALA A 33 -5.55 -7.17 16.01
C ALA A 33 -5.33 -6.69 14.56
N GLU A 34 -5.09 -5.40 14.34
CA GLU A 34 -4.76 -4.86 13.01
C GLU A 34 -3.40 -5.36 12.53
N LEU A 35 -2.41 -5.41 13.41
CA LEU A 35 -1.10 -5.97 13.09
C LEU A 35 -1.20 -7.45 12.70
N GLU A 36 -1.91 -8.25 13.48
CA GLU A 36 -2.11 -9.68 13.16
C GLU A 36 -2.88 -9.88 11.86
N LYS A 37 -3.91 -9.07 11.62
CA LYS A 37 -4.63 -9.09 10.33
C LYS A 37 -3.70 -8.80 9.16
N ALA A 38 -2.82 -7.80 9.29
CA ALA A 38 -1.84 -7.47 8.25
C ALA A 38 -0.83 -8.60 8.03
N LYS A 39 -0.31 -9.20 9.12
CA LYS A 39 0.60 -10.35 9.04
C LYS A 39 -0.05 -11.57 8.39
N ASN A 40 -1.32 -11.84 8.69
CA ASN A 40 -2.06 -12.93 8.06
C ASN A 40 -2.30 -12.69 6.57
N ALA A 41 -2.57 -11.45 6.17
CA ALA A 41 -2.68 -11.09 4.75
C ALA A 41 -1.35 -11.26 4.01
N LEU A 42 -0.21 -10.89 4.64
CA LEU A 42 1.12 -11.14 4.09
C LEU A 42 1.41 -12.63 3.92
N ARG A 43 1.12 -13.46 4.94
CA ARG A 43 1.28 -14.93 4.85
C ARG A 43 0.47 -15.51 3.70
N ALA A 44 -0.80 -15.12 3.60
CA ALA A 44 -1.68 -15.61 2.54
C ALA A 44 -1.19 -15.20 1.14
N GLY A 45 -0.77 -13.94 0.96
CA GLY A 45 -0.20 -13.45 -0.29
C GLY A 45 1.09 -14.17 -0.68
N PHE A 46 1.98 -14.38 0.30
CA PHE A 46 3.25 -15.07 0.09
C PHE A 46 3.07 -16.53 -0.34
N ILE A 47 2.08 -17.22 0.25
CA ILE A 47 1.74 -18.59 -0.15
C ILE A 47 1.10 -18.60 -1.53
N GLY A 48 0.08 -17.75 -1.76
CA GLY A 48 -0.68 -17.70 -3.01
C GLY A 48 0.20 -17.41 -4.23
N ASN A 49 1.16 -16.50 -4.11
CA ASN A 49 2.09 -16.21 -5.21
C ASN A 49 2.95 -17.43 -5.59
N ARG A 50 3.22 -18.32 -4.65
CA ARG A 50 4.03 -19.52 -4.86
C ARG A 50 3.25 -20.75 -5.34
N GLU A 51 1.94 -20.66 -5.49
CA GLU A 51 1.13 -21.77 -5.99
C GLU A 51 1.29 -21.97 -7.51
N THR A 52 1.60 -20.91 -8.24
CA THR A 52 1.75 -20.98 -9.71
C THR A 52 3.20 -21.00 -10.14
N THR A 53 3.48 -21.63 -11.29
CA THR A 53 4.82 -21.65 -11.89
C THR A 53 5.27 -20.24 -12.26
N LEU A 54 4.36 -19.42 -12.78
CA LEU A 54 4.66 -18.02 -13.13
C LEU A 54 5.02 -17.21 -11.88
N GLY A 55 4.22 -17.31 -10.81
CA GLY A 55 4.50 -16.59 -9.57
C GLY A 55 5.86 -16.97 -8.97
N LYS A 56 6.24 -18.24 -8.99
CA LYS A 56 7.59 -18.68 -8.58
C LYS A 56 8.68 -18.07 -9.44
N ALA A 57 8.49 -18.04 -10.76
CA ALA A 57 9.47 -17.49 -11.69
C ALA A 57 9.64 -15.96 -11.50
N GLU A 58 8.53 -15.24 -11.33
CA GLU A 58 8.54 -13.80 -11.06
C GLU A 58 9.22 -13.47 -9.73
N GLU A 59 8.93 -14.25 -8.68
CA GLU A 59 9.55 -14.08 -7.38
C GLU A 59 11.07 -14.33 -7.43
N LEU A 60 11.50 -15.44 -8.04
CA LEU A 60 12.92 -15.73 -8.25
C LEU A 60 13.63 -14.64 -9.06
N HIS A 61 12.97 -14.15 -10.11
CA HIS A 61 13.50 -13.02 -10.90
C HIS A 61 13.63 -11.76 -10.05
N HIS A 62 12.62 -11.44 -9.24
CA HIS A 62 12.65 -10.28 -8.35
C HIS A 62 13.85 -10.34 -7.40
N TYR A 63 14.02 -11.45 -6.69
CA TYR A 63 15.13 -11.61 -5.74
C TYR A 63 16.49 -11.62 -6.43
N SER A 64 16.62 -12.24 -7.60
CA SER A 64 17.88 -12.24 -8.36
C SER A 64 18.27 -10.86 -8.91
N THR A 65 17.30 -9.97 -9.13
CA THR A 65 17.52 -8.66 -9.76
C THR A 65 17.69 -7.54 -8.74
N PHE A 66 16.88 -7.55 -7.67
CA PHE A 66 16.75 -6.42 -6.76
C PHE A 66 17.29 -6.66 -5.35
N HIS A 67 17.67 -7.90 -5.01
CA HIS A 67 18.20 -8.26 -3.70
C HIS A 67 19.68 -8.61 -3.76
N SER A 68 20.34 -8.56 -2.61
CA SER A 68 21.76 -8.91 -2.48
C SER A 68 22.03 -10.39 -2.67
N SER A 69 21.05 -11.23 -2.35
CA SER A 69 21.08 -12.69 -2.51
C SER A 69 19.70 -13.23 -2.81
N ILE A 70 19.63 -14.21 -3.69
CA ILE A 70 18.38 -14.95 -3.97
C ILE A 70 17.88 -15.71 -2.74
N ASP A 71 18.77 -16.06 -1.81
CA ASP A 71 18.43 -16.77 -0.57
C ASP A 71 17.53 -15.95 0.37
N GLU A 72 17.49 -14.62 0.20
CA GLU A 72 16.58 -13.75 0.95
C GLU A 72 15.12 -14.13 0.75
N ILE A 73 14.77 -14.77 -0.36
CA ILE A 73 13.43 -15.33 -0.63
C ILE A 73 12.94 -16.26 0.49
N ASN A 74 13.84 -16.90 1.22
CA ASN A 74 13.51 -17.84 2.29
C ASN A 74 13.36 -17.15 3.65
N THR A 75 13.86 -15.94 3.82
CA THR A 75 13.93 -15.24 5.11
C THR A 75 13.07 -13.97 5.16
N ASP A 76 12.68 -13.44 4.02
CA ASP A 76 11.94 -12.17 3.95
C ASP A 76 10.59 -12.22 4.66
N LEU A 77 9.86 -13.33 4.54
CA LEU A 77 8.60 -13.48 5.26
C LEU A 77 8.81 -13.39 6.77
N ASP A 78 9.81 -14.04 7.30
CA ASP A 78 10.11 -14.02 8.75
C ASP A 78 10.48 -12.60 9.20
N ARG A 79 11.26 -11.86 8.39
CA ARG A 79 11.60 -10.46 8.65
C ARG A 79 10.36 -9.56 8.67
N LEU A 80 9.43 -9.75 7.72
CA LEU A 80 8.17 -9.02 7.68
C LEU A 80 7.27 -9.36 8.86
N LEU A 81 7.24 -10.62 9.27
CA LEU A 81 6.45 -11.07 10.42
C LEU A 81 7.04 -10.66 11.77
N ALA A 82 8.34 -10.33 11.82
CA ALA A 82 8.99 -9.79 13.02
C ALA A 82 8.63 -8.32 13.29
N VAL A 83 8.06 -7.59 12.33
CA VAL A 83 7.66 -6.18 12.49
C VAL A 83 6.68 -6.04 13.65
N THR A 84 6.92 -5.02 14.48
CA THR A 84 6.13 -4.70 15.67
C THR A 84 5.20 -3.51 15.44
N GLY A 85 4.22 -3.30 16.32
CA GLY A 85 3.37 -2.12 16.31
C GLY A 85 4.17 -0.82 16.49
N ASP A 86 5.23 -0.86 17.30
CA ASP A 86 6.11 0.28 17.53
C ASP A 86 6.92 0.62 16.26
N ASP A 87 7.35 -0.37 15.49
CA ASP A 87 7.99 -0.14 14.20
C ASP A 87 7.05 0.56 13.23
N VAL A 88 5.79 0.11 13.15
CA VAL A 88 4.77 0.76 12.31
C VAL A 88 4.56 2.20 12.72
N LYS A 89 4.43 2.48 14.02
CA LYS A 89 4.27 3.83 14.56
C LYS A 89 5.48 4.71 14.25
N ARG A 90 6.68 4.20 14.47
CA ARG A 90 7.96 4.89 14.19
C ARG A 90 8.07 5.25 12.70
N VAL A 91 7.83 4.30 11.81
CA VAL A 91 7.89 4.50 10.36
C VAL A 91 6.80 5.49 9.91
N ALA A 92 5.57 5.37 10.42
CA ALA A 92 4.50 6.31 10.11
C ALA A 92 4.86 7.74 10.53
N SER A 93 5.43 7.90 11.72
CA SER A 93 5.85 9.23 12.23
C SER A 93 6.98 9.85 11.42
N THR A 94 7.92 9.03 10.94
CA THR A 94 9.09 9.49 10.20
C THR A 94 8.77 9.78 8.72
N TYR A 95 8.07 8.89 8.05
CA TYR A 95 7.94 8.91 6.59
C TYR A 95 6.56 9.36 6.09
N LEU A 96 5.50 9.17 6.87
CA LEU A 96 4.14 9.55 6.49
C LEU A 96 3.72 10.91 7.07
N ALA A 97 4.69 11.78 7.37
CA ALA A 97 4.44 13.14 7.82
C ALA A 97 3.83 13.98 6.67
N PRO A 98 3.01 15.02 6.98
CA PRO A 98 2.37 15.86 5.96
C PRO A 98 3.35 16.51 4.99
N GLY A 99 4.57 16.84 5.45
CA GLY A 99 5.63 17.41 4.60
C GLY A 99 6.21 16.45 3.56
N ASN A 100 5.94 15.15 3.68
CA ASN A 100 6.40 14.12 2.74
C ASN A 100 5.30 13.67 1.77
N LEU A 101 4.15 14.35 1.74
CA LEU A 101 3.02 13.99 0.91
C LEU A 101 3.12 14.61 -0.48
N THR A 102 2.99 13.79 -1.51
CA THR A 102 2.70 14.23 -2.88
C THR A 102 1.30 13.71 -3.25
N LEU A 103 0.37 14.63 -3.51
CA LEU A 103 -1.00 14.29 -3.90
C LEU A 103 -1.19 14.52 -5.39
N VAL A 104 -1.62 13.48 -6.11
CA VAL A 104 -1.99 13.57 -7.53
C VAL A 104 -3.48 13.27 -7.66
N ILE A 105 -4.23 14.22 -8.21
CA ILE A 105 -5.68 14.06 -8.45
C ILE A 105 -5.91 13.96 -9.95
N VAL A 106 -6.42 12.80 -10.38
CA VAL A 106 -6.83 12.58 -11.77
C VAL A 106 -8.33 12.79 -11.86
N ARG A 107 -8.76 13.72 -12.72
CA ARG A 107 -10.18 13.99 -12.99
C ARG A 107 -10.48 13.64 -14.44
N ALA A 108 -11.68 13.10 -14.68
CA ALA A 108 -12.17 12.95 -16.05
C ALA A 108 -12.25 14.35 -16.69
N GLY A 109 -11.69 14.49 -17.89
CA GLY A 109 -11.86 15.70 -18.67
C GLY A 109 -13.35 15.88 -19.04
N ALA A 110 -13.76 17.13 -19.31
CA ALA A 110 -15.06 17.35 -19.91
C ALA A 110 -15.15 16.55 -21.21
N ALA A 111 -16.23 15.77 -21.38
CA ALA A 111 -16.47 15.10 -22.64
C ALA A 111 -16.46 16.17 -23.75
N PRO A 112 -15.77 15.91 -24.89
CA PRO A 112 -15.84 16.83 -26.01
C PRO A 112 -17.34 17.05 -26.35
N ALA A 113 -17.74 18.31 -26.43
CA ALA A 113 -19.11 18.63 -26.85
C ALA A 113 -19.38 17.83 -28.12
N SER A 114 -20.40 16.97 -28.09
CA SER A 114 -20.83 16.23 -29.29
C SER A 114 -21.19 17.27 -30.33
N GLY A 115 -20.28 17.52 -31.26
CA GLY A 115 -20.53 18.38 -32.40
C GLY A 115 -21.72 17.78 -33.15
N GLY A 116 -22.86 18.44 -33.03
CA GLY A 116 -24.05 18.11 -33.81
C GLY A 116 -23.69 18.28 -35.27
N GLY A 117 -23.43 17.14 -35.94
CA GLY A 117 -23.40 17.09 -37.39
C GLY A 117 -24.81 17.31 -37.91
N ARG A 118 -24.97 18.37 -38.67
CA ARG A 118 -26.07 18.54 -39.61
C ARG A 118 -25.78 17.67 -40.82
#